data_6caf14ad99b26c5f271e7a46a653763d
#
_entry.id   6caf14ad99b26c5f271e7a46a653763d
#
_cell.length_a   1.000
_cell.length_b   1.000
_cell.length_c   1.000
_cell.angle_alpha   90.00
_cell.angle_beta   90.00
_cell.angle_gamma   90.00
#
_symmetry.space_group_name_H-M   'P 1'
#
loop_
_entity.id
_entity.type
_entity.pdbx_description
1 polymer ?
#
loop_
_entity_poly.entity_id
_entity_poly.type
_entity_poly.pdbx_seq_one_letter_code
_entity_poly.pdbx_strand_id
1 'polypeptide(L)'
;GKINNIPFFCTCGVGFDAFVSLKFADSGKRGLLTYLENTLHESLTYQPETYEIENEEGTVKYKAFLIACGNASQYRNNAYITPHSSLANGLIDITIMEPFTVLDVPSLSFQLFNKTLDQNSRIKTMRAKKIKIHRQHDGVMHFDGDPLMAGKELEVEIIPAGLQVIASPEKRSK
;
A
#
# COMPACT_ATOMS: atom_id res chain seq x y z
N GLY A 1 -8.84 6.94 6.36
CA GLY A 1 -9.27 6.88 4.97
C GLY A 1 -10.40 5.93 4.70
N LYS A 2 -10.86 5.88 3.47
CA LYS A 2 -11.81 4.88 2.97
C LYS A 2 -11.35 4.32 1.65
N ILE A 3 -11.61 3.04 1.42
CA ILE A 3 -11.54 2.38 0.12
C ILE A 3 -12.90 1.74 -0.16
N ASN A 4 -13.59 2.15 -1.22
CA ASN A 4 -14.98 1.72 -1.55
C ASN A 4 -15.92 1.79 -0.34
N ASN A 5 -15.91 2.89 0.41
CA ASN A 5 -16.68 3.11 1.64
C ASN A 5 -16.23 2.26 2.86
N ILE A 6 -15.24 1.39 2.74
CA ILE A 6 -14.67 0.64 3.85
C ILE A 6 -13.59 1.49 4.52
N PRO A 7 -13.68 1.78 5.82
CA PRO A 7 -12.68 2.58 6.51
C PRO A 7 -11.36 1.82 6.65
N PHE A 8 -10.25 2.53 6.53
CA PHE A 8 -8.91 2.06 6.90
C PHE A 8 -8.17 3.15 7.69
N PHE A 9 -7.22 2.75 8.51
CA PHE A 9 -6.48 3.65 9.40
C PHE A 9 -5.02 3.79 8.99
N CYS A 10 -4.40 2.71 8.54
CA CYS A 10 -3.00 2.70 8.16
C CYS A 10 -2.83 2.72 6.64
N THR A 11 -3.15 1.61 5.98
CA THR A 11 -2.90 1.44 4.54
C THR A 11 -4.03 0.66 3.88
N CYS A 12 -4.22 0.92 2.60
CA CYS A 12 -5.01 0.06 1.73
C CYS A 12 -4.29 -0.11 0.39
N GLY A 13 -4.72 -1.07 -0.42
CA GLY A 13 -4.06 -1.25 -1.71
C GLY A 13 -4.56 -2.42 -2.52
N VAL A 14 -3.91 -2.58 -3.68
CA VAL A 14 -4.18 -3.64 -4.66
C VAL A 14 -2.86 -4.20 -5.20
N GLY A 15 -2.94 -5.38 -5.77
CA GLY A 15 -1.78 -6.03 -6.35
C GLY A 15 -1.20 -7.07 -5.40
N PHE A 16 0.11 -7.20 -5.40
CA PHE A 16 0.80 -8.26 -4.68
C PHE A 16 0.57 -8.24 -3.16
N ASP A 17 0.51 -7.06 -2.54
CA ASP A 17 0.25 -6.92 -1.10
C ASP A 17 -1.15 -7.41 -0.71
N ALA A 18 -2.16 -7.12 -1.52
CA ALA A 18 -3.50 -7.64 -1.33
C ALA A 18 -3.57 -9.16 -1.55
N PHE A 19 -2.85 -9.66 -2.56
CA PHE A 19 -2.73 -11.09 -2.82
C PHE A 19 -2.09 -11.84 -1.65
N VAL A 20 -1.00 -11.32 -1.09
CA VAL A 20 -0.32 -11.89 0.09
C VAL A 20 -1.25 -11.84 1.32
N SER A 21 -2.00 -10.75 1.51
CA SER A 21 -2.97 -10.65 2.61
C SER A 21 -4.03 -11.76 2.52
N LEU A 22 -4.53 -12.06 1.32
CA LEU A 22 -5.47 -13.17 1.10
C LEU A 22 -4.86 -14.52 1.43
N LYS A 23 -3.68 -14.82 0.90
CA LYS A 23 -2.96 -16.07 1.16
C LYS A 23 -2.67 -16.27 2.66
N PHE A 24 -2.35 -15.18 3.34
CA PHE A 24 -2.06 -15.22 4.76
C PHE A 24 -3.31 -15.45 5.61
N ALA A 25 -4.44 -14.86 5.26
CA ALA A 25 -5.71 -15.08 5.92
C ALA A 25 -6.14 -16.56 5.84
N ASP A 26 -5.90 -17.20 4.69
CA ASP A 26 -6.25 -18.62 4.45
C ASP A 26 -5.30 -19.60 5.15
N SER A 27 -4.03 -19.24 5.36
CA SER A 27 -3.01 -20.19 5.81
C SER A 27 -3.09 -20.55 7.29
N GLY A 28 -3.69 -19.71 8.13
CA GLY A 28 -3.78 -19.92 9.59
C GLY A 28 -2.42 -20.00 10.32
N LYS A 29 -1.30 -19.92 9.61
CA LYS A 29 0.05 -20.04 10.15
C LYS A 29 0.60 -18.67 10.57
N ARG A 30 1.07 -18.58 11.80
CA ARG A 30 1.71 -17.39 12.38
C ARG A 30 3.21 -17.63 12.50
N GLY A 31 4.03 -16.85 11.78
CA GLY A 31 5.48 -16.87 11.91
C GLY A 31 6.15 -16.00 10.85
N LEU A 32 7.08 -15.14 11.28
CA LEU A 32 7.77 -14.19 10.42
C LEU A 32 8.57 -14.88 9.30
N LEU A 33 9.26 -15.99 9.61
CA LEU A 33 10.07 -16.72 8.64
C LEU A 33 9.21 -17.37 7.56
N THR A 34 8.14 -18.04 7.95
CA THR A 34 7.19 -18.66 6.99
C THR A 34 6.53 -17.59 6.11
N TYR A 35 6.25 -16.41 6.67
CA TYR A 35 5.74 -15.28 5.91
C TYR A 35 6.74 -14.80 4.85
N LEU A 36 8.01 -14.63 5.22
CA LEU A 36 9.06 -14.16 4.30
C LEU A 36 9.33 -15.18 3.17
N GLU A 37 9.41 -16.46 3.49
CA GLU A 37 9.61 -17.53 2.48
C GLU A 37 8.46 -17.59 1.48
N ASN A 38 7.22 -17.60 1.96
CA ASN A 38 6.03 -17.63 1.10
C ASN A 38 5.92 -16.36 0.27
N THR A 39 6.15 -15.20 0.88
CA THR A 39 6.11 -13.90 0.18
C THR A 39 7.15 -13.84 -0.92
N LEU A 40 8.35 -14.32 -0.70
CA LEU A 40 9.41 -14.34 -1.71
C LEU A 40 9.05 -15.30 -2.87
N HIS A 41 8.59 -16.49 -2.56
CA HIS A 41 8.18 -17.47 -3.58
C HIS A 41 7.01 -16.94 -4.43
N GLU A 42 5.98 -16.39 -3.79
CA GLU A 42 4.80 -15.82 -4.47
C GLU A 42 5.18 -14.59 -5.30
N SER A 43 6.15 -13.77 -4.87
CA SER A 43 6.59 -12.59 -5.61
C SER A 43 7.22 -12.95 -6.96
N LEU A 44 7.86 -14.10 -7.06
CA LEU A 44 8.48 -14.58 -8.30
C LEU A 44 7.47 -15.09 -9.33
N THR A 45 6.29 -15.50 -8.88
CA THR A 45 5.21 -16.05 -9.72
C THR A 45 4.09 -15.07 -9.98
N TYR A 46 3.99 -14.00 -9.19
CA TYR A 46 2.95 -12.98 -9.33
C TYR A 46 3.09 -12.21 -10.64
N GLN A 47 1.98 -12.06 -11.35
CA GLN A 47 1.93 -11.32 -12.61
C GLN A 47 1.46 -9.88 -12.35
N PRO A 48 2.32 -8.87 -12.56
CA PRO A 48 1.93 -7.48 -12.43
C PRO A 48 0.82 -7.10 -13.41
N GLU A 49 -0.16 -6.34 -12.92
CA GLU A 49 -1.33 -5.91 -13.68
C GLU A 49 -1.18 -4.46 -14.18
N THR A 50 -2.02 -4.09 -15.15
CA THR A 50 -2.13 -2.70 -15.60
C THR A 50 -3.29 -2.02 -14.89
N TYR A 51 -2.99 -0.90 -14.26
CA TYR A 51 -3.94 -0.04 -13.56
C TYR A 51 -3.98 1.35 -14.19
N GLU A 52 -5.14 1.96 -14.20
CA GLU A 52 -5.31 3.38 -14.48
C GLU A 52 -5.61 4.08 -13.15
N ILE A 53 -4.83 5.10 -12.82
CA ILE A 53 -5.03 5.91 -11.61
C ILE A 53 -5.51 7.28 -12.07
N GLU A 54 -6.72 7.64 -11.65
CA GLU A 54 -7.34 8.95 -11.87
C GLU A 54 -7.26 9.77 -10.58
N ASN A 55 -6.80 11.01 -10.67
CA ASN A 55 -6.81 12.01 -9.62
C ASN A 55 -7.23 13.38 -10.19
N GLU A 56 -7.13 14.45 -9.39
CA GLU A 56 -7.47 15.81 -9.81
C GLU A 56 -6.59 16.33 -10.97
N GLU A 57 -5.40 15.78 -11.18
CA GLU A 57 -4.44 16.17 -12.22
C GLU A 57 -4.67 15.41 -13.54
N GLY A 58 -5.44 14.32 -13.53
CA GLY A 58 -5.74 13.50 -14.69
C GLY A 58 -5.63 12.01 -14.46
N THR A 59 -5.49 11.25 -15.55
CA THR A 59 -5.42 9.80 -15.51
C THR A 59 -4.07 9.33 -16.06
N VAL A 60 -3.40 8.45 -15.32
CA VAL A 60 -2.12 7.84 -15.71
C VAL A 60 -2.21 6.32 -15.61
N LYS A 61 -1.63 5.64 -16.59
CA LYS A 61 -1.54 4.17 -16.62
C LYS A 61 -0.21 3.69 -16.07
N TYR A 62 -0.27 2.67 -15.22
CA TYR A 62 0.90 1.98 -14.69
C TYR A 62 0.75 0.47 -14.85
N LYS A 63 1.80 -0.20 -15.30
CA LYS A 63 1.96 -1.61 -15.03
C LYS A 63 2.58 -1.73 -13.65
N ALA A 64 1.82 -2.26 -12.68
CA ALA A 64 2.27 -2.27 -11.29
C ALA A 64 2.26 -3.68 -10.70
N PHE A 65 3.27 -3.95 -9.88
CA PHE A 65 3.35 -5.10 -9.00
C PHE A 65 2.42 -4.93 -7.80
N LEU A 66 2.38 -3.72 -7.24
CA LEU A 66 1.43 -3.29 -6.22
C LEU A 66 1.17 -1.78 -6.31
N ILE A 67 0.03 -1.37 -5.77
CA ILE A 67 -0.31 0.02 -5.49
C ILE A 67 -0.74 0.09 -4.02
N ALA A 68 0.06 0.77 -3.19
CA ALA A 68 -0.23 0.99 -1.79
C ALA A 68 -0.62 2.44 -1.54
N CYS A 69 -1.72 2.63 -0.83
CA CYS A 69 -2.25 3.93 -0.43
C CYS A 69 -2.11 4.06 1.09
N GLY A 70 -1.24 4.95 1.53
CA GLY A 70 -0.91 5.12 2.94
C GLY A 70 -1.50 6.40 3.54
N ASN A 71 -2.23 6.24 4.62
CA ASN A 71 -2.51 7.28 5.60
C ASN A 71 -1.41 7.27 6.68
N ALA A 72 -0.91 6.08 7.03
CA ALA A 72 0.29 5.87 7.86
C ALA A 72 1.45 5.38 7.01
N SER A 73 2.69 5.61 7.48
CA SER A 73 3.91 5.40 6.69
C SER A 73 4.33 3.94 6.51
N GLN A 74 3.80 3.02 7.30
CA GLN A 74 4.27 1.63 7.32
C GLN A 74 3.13 0.62 7.34
N TYR A 75 3.45 -0.57 6.84
CA TYR A 75 2.59 -1.74 7.01
C TYR A 75 2.67 -2.25 8.46
N ARG A 76 3.76 -2.90 8.80
CA ARG A 76 4.11 -3.44 10.13
C ARG A 76 5.63 -3.56 10.25
N ASN A 77 6.16 -3.71 11.47
CA ASN A 77 7.56 -4.05 11.73
C ASN A 77 8.58 -3.18 10.98
N ASN A 78 8.34 -1.88 10.93
CA ASN A 78 9.20 -0.90 10.24
C ASN A 78 9.32 -1.11 8.70
N ALA A 79 8.36 -1.77 8.06
CA ALA A 79 8.28 -1.84 6.60
C ALA A 79 7.56 -0.59 6.07
N TYR A 80 8.32 0.43 5.68
CA TYR A 80 7.83 1.75 5.30
C TYR A 80 7.47 1.79 3.81
N ILE A 81 6.23 1.44 3.48
CA ILE A 81 5.74 1.41 2.10
C ILE A 81 5.44 2.82 1.56
N THR A 82 4.99 3.71 2.42
CA THR A 82 4.73 5.13 2.13
C THR A 82 5.52 6.00 3.12
N PRO A 83 6.85 6.10 3.00
CA PRO A 83 7.75 6.57 4.06
C PRO A 83 7.48 7.98 4.55
N HIS A 84 6.81 8.82 3.76
CA HIS A 84 6.52 10.23 4.07
C HIS A 84 5.06 10.49 4.46
N SER A 85 4.24 9.45 4.62
CA SER A 85 2.84 9.61 5.04
C SER A 85 2.72 10.18 6.43
N SER A 86 1.70 11.02 6.59
CA SER A 86 1.38 11.68 7.86
C SER A 86 -0.11 11.59 8.14
N LEU A 87 -0.46 11.12 9.33
CA LEU A 87 -1.85 11.01 9.80
C LEU A 87 -2.57 12.36 9.95
N ALA A 88 -1.85 13.48 9.83
CA ALA A 88 -2.37 14.81 10.12
C ALA A 88 -2.41 15.76 8.91
N ASN A 89 -1.93 15.33 7.73
CA ASN A 89 -1.82 16.22 6.56
C ASN A 89 -3.06 16.22 5.65
N GLY A 90 -4.01 15.30 5.87
CA GLY A 90 -5.22 15.17 5.07
C GLY A 90 -4.99 14.69 3.64
N LEU A 91 -3.88 14.00 3.39
CA LEU A 91 -3.50 13.44 2.09
C LEU A 91 -3.23 11.95 2.20
N ILE A 92 -3.44 11.25 1.11
CA ILE A 92 -3.01 9.87 0.92
C ILE A 92 -1.68 9.92 0.17
N ASP A 93 -0.67 9.26 0.68
CA ASP A 93 0.56 8.97 -0.07
C ASP A 93 0.39 7.66 -0.82
N ILE A 94 0.60 7.68 -2.13
CA ILE A 94 0.44 6.52 -3.00
C ILE A 94 1.82 6.08 -3.46
N THR A 95 2.14 4.82 -3.23
CA THR A 95 3.33 4.15 -3.74
C THR A 95 2.92 3.14 -4.79
N ILE A 96 3.45 3.30 -6.00
CA ILE A 96 3.26 2.39 -7.12
C ILE A 96 4.60 1.70 -7.35
N MET A 97 4.63 0.38 -7.13
CA MET A 97 5.80 -0.44 -7.41
C MET A 97 5.66 -1.05 -8.80
N GLU A 98 6.52 -0.64 -9.71
CA GLU A 98 6.60 -1.21 -11.05
C GLU A 98 7.17 -2.64 -11.01
N PRO A 99 7.00 -3.44 -12.08
CA PRO A 99 7.62 -4.76 -12.17
C PRO A 99 9.13 -4.69 -11.94
N PHE A 100 9.65 -5.62 -11.17
CA PHE A 100 11.06 -5.71 -10.83
C PHE A 100 11.58 -7.13 -11.02
N THR A 101 12.87 -7.33 -10.94
CA THR A 101 13.57 -8.62 -11.07
C THR A 101 14.13 -9.07 -9.74
N VAL A 102 14.57 -10.31 -9.66
CA VAL A 102 15.24 -10.85 -8.45
C VAL A 102 16.46 -10.01 -8.05
N LEU A 103 17.12 -9.37 -9.01
CA LEU A 103 18.28 -8.51 -8.75
C LEU A 103 17.91 -7.19 -8.05
N ASP A 104 16.68 -6.74 -8.19
CA ASP A 104 16.16 -5.53 -7.54
C ASP A 104 15.77 -5.78 -6.06
N VAL A 105 15.51 -7.05 -5.67
CA VAL A 105 14.97 -7.42 -4.35
C VAL A 105 15.84 -6.95 -3.18
N PRO A 106 17.18 -7.10 -3.17
CA PRO A 106 18.00 -6.63 -2.06
C PRO A 106 17.90 -5.12 -1.84
N SER A 107 17.92 -4.34 -2.94
CA SER A 107 17.80 -2.88 -2.88
C SER A 107 16.42 -2.45 -2.38
N LEU A 108 15.34 -3.01 -2.96
CA LEU A 108 13.96 -2.73 -2.54
C LEU A 108 13.74 -3.06 -1.08
N SER A 109 14.22 -4.23 -0.62
CA SER A 109 14.11 -4.64 0.78
C SER A 109 14.86 -3.69 1.72
N PHE A 110 16.12 -3.37 1.40
CA PHE A 110 16.90 -2.43 2.19
C PHE A 110 16.19 -1.07 2.31
N GLN A 111 15.71 -0.52 1.20
CA GLN A 111 15.03 0.78 1.16
C GLN A 111 13.68 0.78 1.87
N LEU A 112 12.94 -0.34 1.81
CA LEU A 112 11.67 -0.50 2.53
C LEU A 112 11.86 -0.33 4.04
N PHE A 113 12.92 -0.91 4.61
CA PHE A 113 13.19 -0.81 6.05
C PHE A 113 13.92 0.47 6.47
N ASN A 114 14.57 1.17 5.55
CA ASN A 114 15.31 2.41 5.80
C ASN A 114 14.56 3.70 5.44
N LYS A 115 13.26 3.64 5.14
CA LYS A 115 12.42 4.79 4.76
C LYS A 115 12.90 5.52 3.50
N THR A 116 13.52 4.82 2.57
CA THR A 116 14.06 5.39 1.32
C THR A 116 13.50 4.68 0.09
N LEU A 117 12.38 3.98 0.24
CA LEU A 117 11.76 3.20 -0.84
C LEU A 117 11.41 4.08 -2.04
N ASP A 118 10.97 5.30 -1.79
CA ASP A 118 10.63 6.32 -2.79
C ASP A 118 11.81 6.75 -3.69
N GLN A 119 13.05 6.46 -3.28
CA GLN A 119 14.28 6.74 -4.06
C GLN A 119 14.60 5.62 -5.06
N ASN A 120 13.88 4.49 -5.02
CA ASN A 120 14.10 3.40 -5.96
C ASN A 120 13.52 3.73 -7.34
N SER A 121 14.25 3.39 -8.40
CA SER A 121 13.82 3.63 -9.79
C SER A 121 12.53 2.89 -10.17
N ARG A 122 12.22 1.79 -9.50
CA ARG A 122 10.99 0.99 -9.69
C ARG A 122 9.77 1.56 -8.96
N ILE A 123 9.96 2.63 -8.19
CA ILE A 123 8.91 3.22 -7.37
C ILE A 123 8.49 4.55 -7.97
N LYS A 124 7.17 4.72 -8.12
CA LYS A 124 6.54 6.01 -8.41
C LYS A 124 5.71 6.41 -7.21
N THR A 125 5.72 7.66 -6.87
CA THR A 125 4.94 8.20 -5.76
C THR A 125 4.06 9.33 -6.22
N MET A 126 2.90 9.46 -5.61
CA MET A 126 2.01 10.60 -5.77
C MET A 126 1.26 10.87 -4.47
N ARG A 127 0.65 12.03 -4.38
CA ARG A 127 -0.22 12.42 -3.27
C ARG A 127 -1.54 12.93 -3.79
N ALA A 128 -2.61 12.58 -3.10
CA ALA A 128 -3.94 13.06 -3.44
C ALA A 128 -4.86 13.06 -2.21
N LYS A 129 -5.97 13.78 -2.28
CA LYS A 129 -7.07 13.65 -1.31
C LYS A 129 -7.97 12.47 -1.66
N LYS A 130 -8.07 12.22 -2.96
CA LYS A 130 -8.92 11.18 -3.54
C LYS A 130 -8.31 10.67 -4.82
N ILE A 131 -8.40 9.36 -5.04
CA ILE A 131 -8.05 8.72 -6.31
C ILE A 131 -9.08 7.68 -6.68
N LYS A 132 -9.16 7.37 -7.98
CA LYS A 132 -9.81 6.15 -8.47
C LYS A 132 -8.76 5.26 -9.12
N ILE A 133 -8.84 3.97 -8.83
CA ILE A 133 -7.99 2.94 -9.42
C ILE A 133 -8.89 2.06 -10.28
N HIS A 134 -8.59 1.99 -11.58
CA HIS A 134 -9.28 1.12 -12.51
C HIS A 134 -8.36 -0.04 -12.90
N ARG A 135 -8.91 -1.25 -12.93
CA ARG A 135 -8.23 -2.48 -13.33
C ARG A 135 -9.06 -3.30 -14.30
N GLN A 136 -8.44 -4.25 -15.01
CA GLN A 136 -9.11 -5.00 -16.06
C GLN A 136 -10.10 -6.05 -15.52
N HIS A 137 -9.80 -6.62 -14.35
CA HIS A 137 -10.57 -7.72 -13.75
C HIS A 137 -10.90 -7.42 -12.30
N ASP A 138 -11.93 -8.08 -11.79
CA ASP A 138 -12.18 -8.16 -10.37
C ASP A 138 -11.00 -8.86 -9.69
N GLY A 139 -10.68 -8.48 -8.47
CA GLY A 139 -9.54 -9.05 -7.78
C GLY A 139 -9.50 -8.66 -6.31
N VAL A 140 -8.44 -9.02 -5.64
CA VAL A 140 -8.26 -8.71 -4.21
C VAL A 140 -7.84 -7.25 -4.04
N MET A 141 -8.38 -6.61 -3.02
CA MET A 141 -7.86 -5.41 -2.38
C MET A 141 -7.61 -5.72 -0.91
N HIS A 142 -6.84 -4.91 -0.22
CA HIS A 142 -6.73 -4.97 1.24
C HIS A 142 -6.97 -3.62 1.89
N PHE A 143 -7.36 -3.64 3.15
CA PHE A 143 -7.41 -2.49 4.04
C PHE A 143 -6.88 -2.91 5.42
N ASP A 144 -5.86 -2.22 5.90
CA ASP A 144 -5.14 -2.54 7.15
C ASP A 144 -4.65 -4.00 7.27
N GLY A 145 -4.47 -4.67 6.13
CA GLY A 145 -4.04 -6.06 6.02
C GLY A 145 -5.17 -7.07 5.88
N ASP A 146 -6.43 -6.65 5.94
CA ASP A 146 -7.59 -7.52 5.73
C ASP A 146 -7.93 -7.59 4.23
N PRO A 147 -7.93 -8.78 3.60
CA PRO A 147 -8.22 -8.93 2.18
C PRO A 147 -9.73 -8.98 1.89
N LEU A 148 -10.11 -8.42 0.76
CA LEU A 148 -11.48 -8.48 0.25
C LEU A 148 -11.49 -8.53 -1.28
N MET A 149 -12.40 -9.33 -1.85
CA MET A 149 -12.66 -9.28 -3.30
C MET A 149 -13.44 -8.02 -3.65
N ALA A 150 -12.96 -7.31 -4.66
CA ALA A 150 -13.57 -6.08 -5.14
C ALA A 150 -13.65 -6.04 -6.67
N GLY A 151 -14.52 -5.19 -7.20
CA GLY A 151 -14.71 -4.98 -8.63
C GLY A 151 -13.52 -4.27 -9.29
N LYS A 152 -13.74 -3.86 -10.53
CA LYS A 152 -12.73 -3.22 -11.37
C LYS A 152 -12.43 -1.79 -11.00
N GLU A 153 -13.33 -1.13 -10.29
CA GLU A 153 -13.21 0.26 -9.87
C GLU A 153 -13.08 0.36 -8.36
N LEU A 154 -12.07 1.06 -7.92
CA LEU A 154 -11.78 1.29 -6.52
C LEU A 154 -11.61 2.79 -6.29
N GLU A 155 -12.33 3.31 -5.33
CA GLU A 155 -12.23 4.71 -4.92
C GLU A 155 -11.54 4.77 -3.56
N VAL A 156 -10.46 5.54 -3.47
CA VAL A 156 -9.73 5.77 -2.22
C VAL A 156 -9.76 7.25 -1.90
N GLU A 157 -10.20 7.59 -0.68
CA GLU A 157 -10.25 8.97 -0.21
C GLU A 157 -9.81 9.11 1.24
N ILE A 158 -9.26 10.26 1.58
CA ILE A 158 -8.98 10.63 2.97
C ILE A 158 -10.16 11.40 3.55
N ILE A 159 -10.46 11.13 4.82
CA ILE A 159 -11.45 11.88 5.59
C ILE A 159 -10.69 12.64 6.68
N PRO A 160 -10.37 13.92 6.46
CA PRO A 160 -9.63 14.71 7.43
C PRO A 160 -10.34 14.75 8.77
N ALA A 161 -9.58 14.57 9.86
CA ALA A 161 -10.10 14.53 11.23
C ALA A 161 -11.23 13.51 11.47
N GLY A 162 -11.30 12.45 10.66
CA GLY A 162 -12.34 11.41 10.74
C GLY A 162 -12.26 10.52 11.98
N LEU A 163 -11.14 10.54 12.70
CA LEU A 163 -10.94 9.82 13.95
C LEU A 163 -10.43 10.76 15.04
N GLN A 164 -11.14 10.77 16.17
CA GLN A 164 -10.68 11.45 17.38
C GLN A 164 -9.98 10.46 18.30
N VAL A 165 -8.76 10.77 18.69
CA VAL A 165 -7.94 9.95 19.59
C VAL A 165 -7.58 10.76 20.84
N ILE A 166 -7.54 10.08 22.00
CA ILE A 166 -6.99 10.67 23.23
C ILE A 166 -5.48 10.49 23.15
N ALA A 167 -4.76 11.58 23.09
CA ALA A 167 -3.31 11.60 23.10
C ALA A 167 -2.78 12.33 24.33
N SER A 168 -1.67 11.86 24.88
CA SER A 168 -0.95 12.62 25.92
C SER A 168 -0.41 13.93 25.29
N PRO A 169 -0.51 15.08 25.96
CA PRO A 169 0.08 16.31 25.45
C PRO A 169 1.58 16.08 25.23
N GLU A 170 2.07 16.36 24.03
CA GLU A 170 3.49 16.28 23.72
C GLU A 170 4.28 17.13 24.75
N LYS A 171 5.23 16.50 25.42
CA LYS A 171 6.26 17.26 26.11
C LYS A 171 7.04 18.01 25.03
N ARG A 172 6.74 19.29 24.81
CA ARG A 172 7.58 20.16 24.01
C ARG A 172 8.99 20.07 24.60
N SER A 173 9.87 19.34 23.93
CA SER A 173 11.30 19.41 24.19
C SER A 173 11.75 20.86 23.94
N LYS A 174 12.19 21.52 25.00
CA LYS A 174 12.85 22.83 24.92
C LYS A 174 14.20 22.67 24.24
#